data_6e733d4c5579ecaf42b3d11133f03df6
#
_entry.id   6e733d4c5579ecaf42b3d11133f03df6
#
_cell.length_a   1.000
_cell.length_b   1.000
_cell.length_c   1.000
_cell.angle_alpha   90.00
_cell.angle_beta   90.00
_cell.angle_gamma   90.00
#
_symmetry.space_group_name_H-M   'P 1'
#
loop_
_entity.id
_entity.type
_entity.pdbx_description
1 polymer ?
#
loop_
_entity_poly.entity_id
_entity_poly.type
_entity_poly.pdbx_seq_one_letter_code
_entity_poly.pdbx_strand_id
1 'polypeptide(L)'
;MENNDKLKSLRGKLLITGTIKLETGMHIGASNDFAPIGSVDTPFIRDVVSQEPIIPGSSIKGKLRTLLAKSHCDDYIMNEIKADKEEIKRLFGSVNPVKPARLQFYDLFITDETRQLFANIETDTYMGEIKFENTINRVDGSANPRQIERVPAGTVFTLKVA
;
A
#
# COMPACT_ATOMS: atom_id res chain seq x y z
N MET A 1 -45.14 -0.22 3.06
CA MET A 1 -44.44 0.71 2.14
C MET A 1 -43.12 0.07 1.79
N GLU A 2 -43.10 -0.62 0.65
CA GLU A 2 -41.86 -1.23 0.12
C GLU A 2 -40.97 -0.10 -0.37
N ASN A 3 -39.87 0.08 0.35
CA ASN A 3 -38.78 0.97 -0.08
C ASN A 3 -38.06 0.30 -1.25
N ASN A 4 -38.54 0.54 -2.45
CA ASN A 4 -37.95 0.11 -3.70
C ASN A 4 -36.66 0.91 -3.93
N ASP A 5 -35.60 0.58 -3.20
CA ASP A 5 -34.25 1.11 -3.43
C ASP A 5 -33.70 0.46 -4.71
N LYS A 6 -34.35 0.80 -5.85
CA LYS A 6 -33.79 0.47 -7.17
C LYS A 6 -32.37 0.97 -7.19
N LEU A 7 -31.42 0.07 -7.34
CA LEU A 7 -30.02 0.38 -7.58
C LEU A 7 -29.97 1.44 -8.68
N LYS A 8 -29.66 2.68 -8.28
CA LYS A 8 -29.58 3.79 -9.23
C LYS A 8 -28.42 3.51 -10.17
N SER A 9 -28.65 3.61 -11.46
CA SER A 9 -27.64 3.45 -12.49
C SER A 9 -26.42 4.36 -12.22
N LEU A 10 -25.24 3.91 -12.61
CA LEU A 10 -24.03 4.74 -12.55
C LEU A 10 -24.25 6.02 -13.37
N ARG A 11 -24.15 7.17 -12.73
CA ARG A 11 -24.35 8.48 -13.37
C ARG A 11 -23.05 9.15 -13.80
N GLY A 12 -21.93 8.71 -13.27
CA GLY A 12 -20.61 9.26 -13.57
C GLY A 12 -19.55 8.72 -12.63
N LYS A 13 -18.30 9.04 -12.92
CA LYS A 13 -17.14 8.78 -12.08
C LYS A 13 -16.42 10.09 -11.77
N LEU A 14 -15.96 10.23 -10.53
CA LEU A 14 -15.03 11.29 -10.13
C LEU A 14 -13.63 10.69 -10.11
N LEU A 15 -12.71 11.30 -10.86
CA LEU A 15 -11.30 10.92 -10.86
C LEU A 15 -10.52 11.86 -9.96
N ILE A 16 -9.90 11.30 -8.93
CA ILE A 16 -9.00 12.00 -8.02
C ILE A 16 -7.57 11.63 -8.42
N THR A 17 -6.77 12.64 -8.76
CA THR A 17 -5.37 12.48 -9.13
C THR A 17 -4.48 13.35 -8.26
N GLY A 18 -3.24 12.91 -8.04
CA GLY A 18 -2.25 13.64 -7.26
C GLY A 18 -0.93 12.88 -7.20
N THR A 19 -0.13 13.19 -6.21
CA THR A 19 1.15 12.51 -5.96
C THR A 19 1.27 12.11 -4.50
N ILE A 20 2.03 11.03 -4.25
CA ILE A 20 2.44 10.61 -2.91
C ILE A 20 3.96 10.63 -2.88
N LYS A 21 4.54 11.45 -2.00
CA LYS A 21 5.97 11.50 -1.75
C LYS A 21 6.30 10.70 -0.50
N LEU A 22 7.33 9.87 -0.57
CA LEU A 22 7.84 9.14 0.58
C LEU A 22 8.71 10.06 1.44
N GLU A 23 8.31 10.29 2.68
CA GLU A 23 9.13 11.03 3.66
C GLU A 23 10.22 10.15 4.29
N THR A 24 9.99 8.83 4.31
CA THR A 24 10.94 7.81 4.79
C THR A 24 10.95 6.63 3.83
N GLY A 25 11.99 5.79 3.90
CA GLY A 25 12.07 4.57 3.09
C GLY A 25 10.85 3.68 3.29
N MET A 26 10.30 3.15 2.21
CA MET A 26 9.09 2.33 2.19
C MET A 26 9.40 0.89 1.79
N HIS A 27 8.84 -0.07 2.55
CA HIS A 27 8.85 -1.48 2.18
C HIS A 27 7.42 -2.00 2.07
N ILE A 28 7.06 -2.50 0.89
CA ILE A 28 5.87 -3.32 0.65
C ILE A 28 6.40 -4.61 0.04
N GLY A 29 6.38 -5.70 0.83
CA GLY A 29 7.02 -6.95 0.45
C GLY A 29 6.39 -7.60 -0.78
N ALA A 30 7.25 -8.17 -1.63
CA ALA A 30 6.86 -9.14 -2.65
C ALA A 30 6.83 -10.55 -2.04
N SER A 31 6.14 -11.52 -2.68
CA SER A 31 6.24 -12.92 -2.27
C SER A 31 7.62 -13.47 -2.68
N ASN A 32 8.28 -14.19 -1.76
CA ASN A 32 9.63 -14.72 -1.97
C ASN A 32 9.68 -16.06 -2.70
N ASP A 33 8.62 -16.50 -3.36
CA ASP A 33 8.51 -17.86 -3.94
C ASP A 33 9.60 -18.17 -4.99
N PHE A 34 10.35 -17.17 -5.47
CA PHE A 34 11.39 -17.32 -6.50
C PHE A 34 12.61 -16.41 -6.26
N ALA A 35 13.01 -16.16 -5.02
CA ALA A 35 14.22 -15.36 -4.75
C ALA A 35 15.48 -16.15 -5.18
N PRO A 36 16.32 -15.65 -6.10
CA PRO A 36 17.58 -16.27 -6.47
C PRO A 36 18.51 -16.38 -5.24
N ILE A 37 19.38 -17.39 -5.23
CA ILE A 37 20.40 -17.52 -4.19
C ILE A 37 21.30 -16.25 -4.20
N GLY A 38 21.38 -15.57 -3.05
CA GLY A 38 22.16 -14.32 -2.91
C GLY A 38 21.32 -13.04 -3.12
N SER A 39 20.02 -13.16 -3.34
CA SER A 39 19.13 -12.00 -3.33
C SER A 39 18.87 -11.52 -1.90
N VAL A 40 18.34 -10.29 -1.77
CA VAL A 40 17.90 -9.73 -0.48
C VAL A 40 16.80 -10.59 0.13
N ASP A 41 16.85 -10.81 1.46
CA ASP A 41 15.89 -11.68 2.17
C ASP A 41 14.43 -11.26 1.95
N THR A 42 14.19 -9.97 1.89
CA THR A 42 12.84 -9.39 1.73
C THR A 42 12.85 -8.26 0.69
N PRO A 43 12.64 -8.59 -0.61
CA PRO A 43 12.53 -7.58 -1.66
C PRO A 43 11.20 -6.81 -1.57
N PHE A 44 11.18 -5.57 -2.02
CA PHE A 44 9.92 -4.84 -2.21
C PHE A 44 9.25 -5.20 -3.54
N ILE A 45 7.94 -4.95 -3.63
CA ILE A 45 7.15 -5.23 -4.83
C ILE A 45 7.50 -4.29 -5.97
N ARG A 46 7.65 -4.86 -7.18
CA ARG A 46 7.99 -4.16 -8.42
C ARG A 46 6.95 -4.45 -9.51
N ASP A 47 6.81 -3.52 -10.43
CA ASP A 47 6.10 -3.81 -11.67
C ASP A 47 6.84 -4.88 -12.48
N VAL A 48 6.10 -5.84 -13.02
CA VAL A 48 6.70 -6.99 -13.73
C VAL A 48 7.40 -6.57 -15.03
N VAL A 49 6.91 -5.54 -15.70
CA VAL A 49 7.42 -5.11 -17.01
C VAL A 49 8.59 -4.15 -16.84
N SER A 50 8.40 -3.07 -16.08
CA SER A 50 9.43 -2.03 -15.92
C SER A 50 10.45 -2.35 -14.83
N GLN A 51 10.15 -3.30 -13.92
CA GLN A 51 10.92 -3.60 -12.71
C GLN A 51 11.06 -2.40 -11.76
N GLU A 52 10.31 -1.34 -11.99
CA GLU A 52 10.27 -0.16 -11.12
C GLU A 52 9.44 -0.42 -9.85
N PRO A 53 9.72 0.32 -8.76
CA PRO A 53 8.90 0.27 -7.56
C PRO A 53 7.44 0.64 -7.86
N ILE A 54 6.50 -0.10 -7.29
CA ILE A 54 5.08 0.24 -7.34
C ILE A 54 4.48 0.23 -5.94
N ILE A 55 3.39 0.98 -5.77
CA ILE A 55 2.51 0.81 -4.62
C ILE A 55 1.22 0.18 -5.12
N PRO A 56 0.93 -1.09 -4.78
CA PRO A 56 -0.31 -1.72 -5.20
C PRO A 56 -1.53 -0.95 -4.71
N GLY A 57 -2.51 -0.76 -5.57
CA GLY A 57 -3.77 -0.10 -5.22
C GLY A 57 -4.50 -0.79 -4.08
N SER A 58 -4.37 -2.13 -3.96
CA SER A 58 -4.90 -2.91 -2.85
C SER A 58 -4.25 -2.53 -1.50
N SER A 59 -2.95 -2.26 -1.48
CA SER A 59 -2.21 -1.83 -0.28
C SER A 59 -2.66 -0.46 0.19
N ILE A 60 -2.78 0.51 -0.72
CA ILE A 60 -3.31 1.85 -0.41
C ILE A 60 -4.75 1.75 0.07
N LYS A 61 -5.60 0.99 -0.63
CA LYS A 61 -7.00 0.78 -0.24
C LYS A 61 -7.10 0.24 1.19
N GLY A 62 -6.36 -0.81 1.51
CA GLY A 62 -6.36 -1.42 2.83
C GLY A 62 -5.88 -0.46 3.92
N LYS A 63 -4.79 0.26 3.65
CA LYS A 63 -4.24 1.24 4.59
C LYS A 63 -5.18 2.40 4.85
N LEU A 64 -5.75 3.00 3.80
CA LEU A 64 -6.70 4.11 3.92
C LEU A 64 -7.98 3.68 4.63
N ARG A 65 -8.51 2.48 4.34
CA ARG A 65 -9.65 1.92 5.09
C ARG A 65 -9.35 1.84 6.58
N THR A 66 -8.19 1.29 6.95
CA THR A 66 -7.78 1.15 8.35
C THR A 66 -7.61 2.50 9.04
N LEU A 67 -6.96 3.47 8.37
CA LEU A 67 -6.77 4.81 8.92
C LEU A 67 -8.10 5.54 9.12
N LEU A 68 -9.02 5.43 8.17
CA LEU A 68 -10.34 6.02 8.27
C LEU A 68 -11.17 5.35 9.38
N ALA A 69 -11.12 4.03 9.49
CA ALA A 69 -11.77 3.30 10.57
C ALA A 69 -11.23 3.74 11.93
N LYS A 70 -9.91 3.89 12.06
CA LYS A 70 -9.27 4.36 13.28
C LYS A 70 -9.67 5.79 13.65
N SER A 71 -9.79 6.69 12.67
CA SER A 71 -10.23 8.08 12.92
C SER A 71 -11.68 8.18 13.40
N HIS A 72 -12.48 7.15 13.20
CA HIS A 72 -13.87 7.03 13.66
C HIS A 72 -14.05 6.11 14.86
N CYS A 73 -12.96 5.61 15.43
CA CYS A 73 -12.98 4.74 16.59
C CYS A 73 -12.60 5.54 17.84
N ASP A 74 -13.45 5.49 18.86
CA ASP A 74 -13.21 6.16 20.14
C ASP A 74 -12.32 5.31 21.07
N ASP A 75 -12.21 4.00 20.79
CA ASP A 75 -11.42 3.06 21.55
C ASP A 75 -9.98 2.94 21.04
N TYR A 76 -9.05 2.59 21.93
CA TYR A 76 -7.66 2.31 21.57
C TYR A 76 -7.52 1.07 20.67
N ILE A 77 -8.34 0.05 20.93
CA ILE A 77 -8.40 -1.19 20.16
C ILE A 77 -9.48 -1.07 19.10
N MET A 78 -9.10 -1.24 17.85
CA MET A 78 -10.04 -1.19 16.72
C MET A 78 -10.92 -2.44 16.67
N ASN A 79 -12.17 -2.26 16.29
CA ASN A 79 -13.09 -3.33 15.98
C ASN A 79 -12.71 -4.07 14.70
N GLU A 80 -13.29 -5.27 14.52
CA GLU A 80 -13.14 -6.02 13.27
C GLU A 80 -13.74 -5.27 12.06
N ILE A 81 -13.23 -5.58 10.85
CA ILE A 81 -13.68 -4.95 9.58
C ILE A 81 -15.20 -5.02 9.38
N LYS A 82 -15.84 -6.10 9.84
CA LYS A 82 -17.31 -6.26 9.77
C LYS A 82 -18.08 -5.22 10.60
N ALA A 83 -17.44 -4.65 11.63
CA ALA A 83 -18.00 -3.62 12.49
C ALA A 83 -17.75 -2.19 12.00
N ASP A 84 -17.08 -2.00 10.84
CA ASP A 84 -16.88 -0.68 10.25
C ASP A 84 -18.19 0.10 10.15
N LYS A 85 -18.10 1.42 10.32
CA LYS A 85 -19.22 2.33 10.10
C LYS A 85 -19.75 2.23 8.67
N GLU A 86 -21.01 2.51 8.49
CA GLU A 86 -21.72 2.37 7.22
C GLU A 86 -21.06 3.15 6.07
N GLU A 87 -20.51 4.32 6.36
CA GLU A 87 -19.79 5.17 5.40
C GLU A 87 -18.55 4.45 4.85
N ILE A 88 -17.77 3.79 5.73
CA ILE A 88 -16.57 3.03 5.37
C ILE A 88 -16.95 1.83 4.49
N LYS A 89 -18.03 1.11 4.86
CA LYS A 89 -18.54 0.00 4.06
C LYS A 89 -18.98 0.45 2.67
N ARG A 90 -19.58 1.64 2.54
CA ARG A 90 -19.99 2.20 1.25
C ARG A 90 -18.81 2.61 0.38
N LEU A 91 -17.75 3.16 0.98
CA LEU A 91 -16.56 3.60 0.25
C LEU A 91 -15.70 2.40 -0.19
N PHE A 92 -15.39 1.50 0.72
CA PHE A 92 -14.41 0.43 0.51
C PHE A 92 -15.01 -0.93 0.17
N GLY A 93 -16.33 -1.07 0.32
CA GLY A 93 -17.04 -2.32 0.11
C GLY A 93 -17.20 -3.16 1.39
N SER A 94 -18.17 -4.07 1.37
CA SER A 94 -18.46 -5.01 2.46
C SER A 94 -18.97 -6.33 1.92
N VAL A 95 -18.65 -7.41 2.63
CA VAL A 95 -19.14 -8.77 2.32
C VAL A 95 -20.44 -9.05 3.07
N ASN A 96 -20.60 -8.50 4.28
CA ASN A 96 -21.81 -8.69 5.08
C ASN A 96 -22.23 -7.37 5.77
N PRO A 97 -23.36 -6.73 5.35
CA PRO A 97 -24.10 -7.03 4.12
C PRO A 97 -23.27 -6.75 2.87
N VAL A 98 -23.59 -7.42 1.77
CA VAL A 98 -22.87 -7.24 0.50
C VAL A 98 -23.07 -5.82 -0.01
N LYS A 99 -21.97 -5.08 -0.15
CA LYS A 99 -21.94 -3.73 -0.70
C LYS A 99 -20.76 -3.57 -1.63
N PRO A 100 -20.97 -3.19 -2.90
CA PRO A 100 -19.86 -2.91 -3.81
C PRO A 100 -19.11 -1.65 -3.33
N ALA A 101 -17.79 -1.69 -3.45
CA ALA A 101 -16.95 -0.52 -3.17
C ALA A 101 -17.26 0.61 -4.16
N ARG A 102 -17.28 1.85 -3.69
CA ARG A 102 -17.39 3.03 -4.54
C ARG A 102 -16.04 3.56 -4.99
N LEU A 103 -14.99 3.32 -4.20
CA LEU A 103 -13.63 3.72 -4.52
C LEU A 103 -12.91 2.60 -5.29
N GLN A 104 -12.32 2.96 -6.42
CA GLN A 104 -11.45 2.12 -7.22
C GLN A 104 -10.04 2.67 -7.13
N PHE A 105 -9.12 1.90 -6.55
CA PHE A 105 -7.70 2.26 -6.42
C PHE A 105 -6.92 1.62 -7.56
N TYR A 106 -6.07 2.40 -8.19
CA TYR A 106 -5.12 1.93 -9.20
C TYR A 106 -3.75 1.73 -8.55
N ASP A 107 -2.91 0.91 -9.18
CA ASP A 107 -1.52 0.82 -8.77
C ASP A 107 -0.81 2.15 -9.04
N LEU A 108 0.08 2.53 -8.14
CA LEU A 108 0.80 3.78 -8.21
C LEU A 108 2.20 3.51 -8.76
N PHE A 109 2.53 4.20 -9.83
CA PHE A 109 3.84 4.18 -10.47
C PHE A 109 4.65 5.41 -10.10
N ILE A 110 5.96 5.32 -10.15
CA ILE A 110 6.84 6.46 -9.91
C ILE A 110 6.66 7.53 -11.00
N THR A 111 6.92 8.79 -10.64
CA THR A 111 6.87 9.91 -11.59
C THR A 111 8.10 9.94 -12.48
N ASP A 112 8.03 10.66 -13.61
CA ASP A 112 9.18 10.84 -14.51
C ASP A 112 10.33 11.59 -13.83
N GLU A 113 10.03 12.55 -12.96
CA GLU A 113 11.04 13.25 -12.15
C GLU A 113 11.77 12.27 -11.23
N THR A 114 11.06 11.32 -10.65
CA THR A 114 11.68 10.27 -9.81
C THR A 114 12.56 9.34 -10.65
N ARG A 115 12.16 8.97 -11.88
CA ARG A 115 12.99 8.17 -12.80
C ARG A 115 14.30 8.90 -13.13
N GLN A 116 14.22 10.19 -13.42
CA GLN A 116 15.39 11.02 -13.68
C GLN A 116 16.30 11.14 -12.44
N LEU A 117 15.73 11.24 -11.24
CA LEU A 117 16.48 11.23 -10.00
C LEU A 117 17.28 9.93 -9.85
N PHE A 118 16.63 8.77 -10.01
CA PHE A 118 17.30 7.48 -9.90
C PHE A 118 18.33 7.22 -11.01
N ALA A 119 18.15 7.81 -12.19
CA ALA A 119 19.15 7.71 -13.26
C ALA A 119 20.47 8.44 -12.93
N ASN A 120 20.45 9.37 -11.97
CA ASN A 120 21.60 10.20 -11.58
C ASN A 120 22.21 9.85 -10.22
N ILE A 121 21.72 8.80 -9.54
CA ILE A 121 22.24 8.35 -8.26
C ILE A 121 22.51 6.86 -8.30
N GLU A 122 23.53 6.44 -7.53
CA GLU A 122 23.76 5.02 -7.28
C GLU A 122 22.90 4.56 -6.11
N THR A 123 22.30 3.38 -6.27
CA THR A 123 21.47 2.72 -5.24
C THR A 123 21.93 1.30 -5.04
N ASP A 124 21.70 0.70 -3.86
CA ASP A 124 22.17 -0.66 -3.51
C ASP A 124 21.56 -1.73 -4.44
N THR A 125 20.31 -1.50 -4.88
CA THR A 125 19.59 -2.33 -5.86
C THR A 125 18.93 -1.41 -6.88
N TYR A 126 18.37 -1.96 -7.94
CA TYR A 126 17.66 -1.13 -8.93
C TYR A 126 16.55 -0.30 -8.27
N MET A 127 16.75 1.01 -8.18
CA MET A 127 15.84 1.97 -7.51
C MET A 127 15.50 1.59 -6.05
N GLY A 128 16.43 0.97 -5.34
CA GLY A 128 16.22 0.50 -3.98
C GLY A 128 17.46 0.64 -3.08
N GLU A 129 17.23 0.65 -1.79
CA GLU A 129 18.25 0.64 -0.76
C GLU A 129 18.09 -0.57 0.16
N ILE A 130 19.21 -1.10 0.68
CA ILE A 130 19.21 -2.22 1.61
C ILE A 130 19.33 -1.70 3.03
N LYS A 131 18.33 -2.01 3.86
CA LYS A 131 18.36 -1.73 5.29
C LYS A 131 18.65 -3.01 6.06
N PHE A 132 19.70 -2.97 6.88
CA PHE A 132 19.97 -4.01 7.85
C PHE A 132 19.16 -3.78 9.12
N GLU A 133 18.39 -4.77 9.52
CA GLU A 133 17.64 -4.78 10.77
C GLU A 133 18.08 -5.97 11.63
N ASN A 134 17.99 -5.78 12.93
CA ASN A 134 18.28 -6.84 13.89
C ASN A 134 17.13 -6.94 14.90
N THR A 135 16.51 -8.11 14.99
CA THR A 135 15.50 -8.37 16.01
C THR A 135 16.17 -9.10 17.17
N ILE A 136 16.15 -8.48 18.34
CA ILE A 136 16.71 -9.05 19.57
C ILE A 136 15.58 -9.69 20.36
N ASN A 137 15.70 -10.98 20.66
CA ASN A 137 14.79 -11.67 21.56
C ASN A 137 15.01 -11.18 22.99
N ARG A 138 13.98 -10.63 23.60
CA ARG A 138 14.06 -10.06 24.95
C ARG A 138 14.32 -11.12 26.03
N VAL A 139 13.98 -12.38 25.79
CA VAL A 139 14.08 -13.45 26.79
C VAL A 139 15.48 -14.04 26.87
N ASP A 140 16.11 -14.33 25.73
CA ASP A 140 17.39 -15.04 25.66
C ASP A 140 18.53 -14.19 25.04
N GLY A 141 18.23 -12.96 24.59
CA GLY A 141 19.20 -12.06 23.98
C GLY A 141 19.65 -12.48 22.58
N SER A 142 19.06 -13.54 22.00
CA SER A 142 19.42 -13.95 20.63
C SER A 142 19.09 -12.86 19.62
N ALA A 143 20.02 -12.69 18.66
CA ALA A 143 19.88 -11.70 17.59
C ALA A 143 19.56 -12.41 16.27
N ASN A 144 18.56 -11.90 15.53
CA ASN A 144 18.21 -12.37 14.21
C ASN A 144 18.38 -11.22 13.19
N PRO A 145 19.57 -11.08 12.58
CA PRO A 145 19.81 -10.06 11.56
C PRO A 145 19.08 -10.44 10.27
N ARG A 146 18.52 -9.44 9.59
CA ARG A 146 17.87 -9.58 8.29
C ARG A 146 18.12 -8.37 7.41
N GLN A 147 18.05 -8.57 6.10
CA GLN A 147 18.13 -7.52 5.11
C GLN A 147 16.75 -7.24 4.53
N ILE A 148 16.36 -5.98 4.57
CA ILE A 148 15.09 -5.51 4.00
C ILE A 148 15.42 -4.54 2.88
N GLU A 149 14.99 -4.86 1.67
CA GLU A 149 15.01 -3.91 0.56
C GLU A 149 13.85 -2.93 0.70
N ARG A 150 14.12 -1.65 0.52
CA ARG A 150 13.09 -0.61 0.58
C ARG A 150 13.28 0.44 -0.50
N VAL A 151 12.18 1.06 -0.89
CA VAL A 151 12.18 2.21 -1.78
C VAL A 151 12.69 3.42 -1.01
N PRO A 152 13.69 4.18 -1.51
CA PRO A 152 14.28 5.31 -0.80
C PRO A 152 13.29 6.44 -0.52
N ALA A 153 13.56 7.19 0.56
CA ALA A 153 12.87 8.45 0.85
C ALA A 153 13.04 9.44 -0.31
N GLY A 154 12.07 10.33 -0.49
CA GLY A 154 12.06 11.28 -1.61
C GLY A 154 11.40 10.76 -2.88
N THR A 155 11.22 9.44 -3.02
CA THR A 155 10.49 8.84 -4.15
C THR A 155 9.06 9.38 -4.23
N VAL A 156 8.63 9.76 -5.42
CA VAL A 156 7.28 10.29 -5.69
C VAL A 156 6.52 9.34 -6.61
N PHE A 157 5.30 9.00 -6.20
CA PHE A 157 4.38 8.14 -6.95
C PHE A 157 3.17 8.95 -7.44
N THR A 158 2.60 8.55 -8.58
CA THR A 158 1.35 9.10 -9.09
C THR A 158 0.16 8.44 -8.40
N LEU A 159 -0.72 9.23 -7.78
CA LEU A 159 -1.96 8.75 -7.19
C LEU A 159 -3.11 8.86 -8.19
N LYS A 160 -3.90 7.79 -8.31
CA LYS A 160 -5.13 7.75 -9.10
C LYS A 160 -6.19 6.93 -8.38
N VAL A 161 -7.34 7.56 -8.09
CA VAL A 161 -8.50 6.92 -7.47
C VAL A 161 -9.76 7.37 -8.21
N ALA A 162 -10.69 6.46 -8.48
CA ALA A 162 -11.96 6.75 -9.14
C ALA A 162 -13.15 6.32 -8.27
#